data_b3a1e4bf03aa0631fb7df3612b453e5e
#
_entry.id   b3a1e4bf03aa0631fb7df3612b453e5e
#
_cell.length_a   1.000
_cell.length_b   1.000
_cell.length_c   1.000
_cell.angle_alpha   90.00
_cell.angle_beta   90.00
_cell.angle_gamma   90.00
#
_symmetry.space_group_name_H-M   'P 1'
#
loop_
_entity.id
_entity.type
_entity.pdbx_description
1 polymer ?
#
loop_
_entity_poly.entity_id
_entity_poly.type
_entity_poly.pdbx_seq_one_letter_code
_entity_poly.pdbx_strand_id
1 'polypeptide(L)'
;WAAREGKDWEPYWKDADTKLVHFIGKDNIVFHCIIFPAMLKAEGSYILPDNVPANEFLNLEGNKLSTSKNWAVWLHEYLQDFPEKQDSLRYALTANAPETKDNDFTWKDFQARNNNELAAIFGNFINRVVVLTNKYYDGIVPAPNEFTEVDEQTLAELKAYPAVISSSIER
;
A
#
# COMPACT_ATOMS: atom_id res chain seq x y z
N TRP A 1 -6.53 20.34 -15.62
CA TRP A 1 -5.09 20.64 -15.59
C TRP A 1 -4.40 20.12 -16.86
N ALA A 2 -4.53 18.83 -17.20
CA ALA A 2 -3.85 18.23 -18.37
C ALA A 2 -4.22 18.92 -19.68
N ALA A 3 -5.51 19.16 -19.91
CA ALA A 3 -5.97 19.89 -21.10
C ALA A 3 -5.40 21.32 -21.18
N ARG A 4 -5.33 22.03 -20.04
CA ARG A 4 -4.75 23.37 -19.95
C ARG A 4 -3.25 23.38 -20.25
N GLU A 5 -2.52 22.35 -19.86
CA GLU A 5 -1.09 22.17 -20.13
C GLU A 5 -0.80 21.55 -21.51
N GLY A 6 -1.81 21.38 -22.36
CA GLY A 6 -1.67 20.76 -23.69
C GLY A 6 -1.29 19.27 -23.65
N LYS A 7 -1.54 18.59 -22.52
CA LYS A 7 -1.30 17.16 -22.37
C LYS A 7 -2.53 16.37 -22.78
N ASP A 8 -2.31 15.23 -23.41
CA ASP A 8 -3.39 14.33 -23.76
C ASP A 8 -3.92 13.63 -22.50
N TRP A 9 -5.19 13.89 -22.17
CA TRP A 9 -5.88 13.30 -21.03
C TRP A 9 -6.94 12.27 -21.44
N GLU A 10 -7.34 12.28 -22.72
CA GLU A 10 -8.43 11.44 -23.21
C GLU A 10 -8.18 9.94 -23.05
N PRO A 11 -6.96 9.40 -23.30
CA PRO A 11 -6.70 7.99 -23.09
C PRO A 11 -6.97 7.51 -21.66
N TYR A 12 -6.77 8.37 -20.65
CA TYR A 12 -7.04 8.02 -19.25
C TYR A 12 -8.52 7.95 -18.89
N TRP A 13 -9.39 8.49 -19.72
CA TRP A 13 -10.82 8.59 -19.42
C TRP A 13 -11.73 7.96 -20.48
N LYS A 14 -11.22 7.69 -21.67
CA LYS A 14 -12.04 7.27 -22.81
C LYS A 14 -11.54 6.00 -23.48
N ASP A 15 -10.29 5.60 -23.26
CA ASP A 15 -9.73 4.39 -23.85
C ASP A 15 -10.29 3.14 -23.14
N ALA A 16 -10.85 2.21 -23.91
CA ALA A 16 -11.46 0.99 -23.40
C ALA A 16 -10.46 0.05 -22.72
N ASP A 17 -9.16 0.15 -23.02
CA ASP A 17 -8.10 -0.63 -22.37
C ASP A 17 -7.61 0.01 -21.06
N THR A 18 -8.08 1.22 -20.75
CA THR A 18 -7.77 1.91 -19.49
C THR A 18 -8.69 1.42 -18.36
N LYS A 19 -8.11 1.11 -17.21
CA LYS A 19 -8.85 0.78 -15.98
C LYS A 19 -9.00 2.01 -15.10
N LEU A 20 -10.24 2.37 -14.78
CA LEU A 20 -10.56 3.43 -13.84
C LEU A 20 -10.88 2.82 -12.47
N VAL A 21 -10.04 3.11 -11.48
CA VAL A 21 -10.20 2.58 -10.11
C VAL A 21 -10.37 3.74 -9.13
N HIS A 22 -11.41 3.67 -8.29
CA HIS A 22 -11.71 4.69 -7.29
C HIS A 22 -11.40 4.17 -5.88
N PHE A 23 -10.40 4.72 -5.21
CA PHE A 23 -10.14 4.46 -3.79
C PHE A 23 -10.88 5.50 -2.95
N ILE A 24 -11.87 5.07 -2.16
CA ILE A 24 -12.76 5.95 -1.42
C ILE A 24 -13.00 5.48 0.01
N GLY A 25 -13.55 6.37 0.86
CA GLY A 25 -14.19 5.98 2.11
C GLY A 25 -15.66 5.57 1.88
N LYS A 26 -16.19 4.74 2.76
CA LYS A 26 -17.57 4.20 2.68
C LYS A 26 -18.67 5.26 2.54
N ASP A 27 -18.43 6.45 3.05
CA ASP A 27 -19.35 7.58 2.95
C ASP A 27 -19.54 8.12 1.52
N ASN A 28 -18.64 7.76 0.61
CA ASN A 28 -18.68 8.17 -0.80
C ASN A 28 -19.19 7.07 -1.76
N ILE A 29 -19.65 5.93 -1.26
CA ILE A 29 -20.10 4.80 -2.11
C ILE A 29 -21.20 5.23 -3.06
N VAL A 30 -22.22 5.95 -2.59
CA VAL A 30 -23.35 6.39 -3.43
C VAL A 30 -22.87 7.27 -4.58
N PHE A 31 -21.93 8.18 -4.33
CA PHE A 31 -21.41 9.07 -5.35
C PHE A 31 -20.56 8.35 -6.40
N HIS A 32 -19.70 7.45 -5.97
CA HIS A 32 -18.74 6.78 -6.87
C HIS A 32 -19.28 5.51 -7.52
N CYS A 33 -20.28 4.83 -6.91
CA CYS A 33 -20.85 3.61 -7.47
C CYS A 33 -22.18 3.82 -8.19
N ILE A 34 -22.88 4.93 -7.95
CA ILE A 34 -24.21 5.19 -8.55
C ILE A 34 -24.21 6.49 -9.35
N ILE A 35 -24.00 7.62 -8.69
CA ILE A 35 -24.19 8.94 -9.32
C ILE A 35 -23.17 9.19 -10.41
N PHE A 36 -21.88 9.07 -10.12
CA PHE A 36 -20.82 9.33 -11.08
C PHE A 36 -20.86 8.37 -12.28
N PRO A 37 -20.98 7.04 -12.10
CA PRO A 37 -21.14 6.13 -13.24
C PRO A 37 -22.39 6.42 -14.08
N ALA A 38 -23.51 6.82 -13.45
CA ALA A 38 -24.72 7.20 -14.19
C ALA A 38 -24.49 8.45 -15.07
N MET A 39 -23.76 9.43 -14.57
CA MET A 39 -23.37 10.62 -15.33
C MET A 39 -22.46 10.27 -16.51
N LEU A 40 -21.41 9.45 -16.28
CA LEU A 40 -20.49 9.01 -17.34
C LEU A 40 -21.24 8.22 -18.42
N LYS A 41 -22.14 7.33 -18.00
CA LYS A 41 -22.96 6.53 -18.93
C LYS A 41 -23.95 7.38 -19.71
N ALA A 42 -24.53 8.40 -19.10
CA ALA A 42 -25.46 9.31 -19.77
C ALA A 42 -24.74 10.19 -20.81
N GLU A 43 -23.52 10.60 -20.52
CA GLU A 43 -22.67 11.34 -21.49
C GLU A 43 -22.23 10.43 -22.65
N GLY A 44 -21.79 9.21 -22.34
CA GLY A 44 -21.60 8.12 -23.31
C GLY A 44 -20.20 7.96 -23.90
N SER A 45 -19.28 8.91 -23.72
CA SER A 45 -17.92 8.83 -24.29
C SER A 45 -16.85 8.41 -23.27
N TYR A 46 -17.19 8.35 -21.99
CA TYR A 46 -16.27 8.01 -20.91
C TYR A 46 -16.35 6.53 -20.52
N ILE A 47 -15.21 5.97 -20.08
CA ILE A 47 -15.18 4.64 -19.46
C ILE A 47 -15.87 4.68 -18.09
N LEU A 48 -16.39 3.55 -17.67
CA LEU A 48 -16.96 3.40 -16.32
C LEU A 48 -15.89 2.86 -15.35
N PRO A 49 -16.08 3.08 -14.02
CA PRO A 49 -15.20 2.49 -13.03
C PRO A 49 -15.17 0.96 -13.13
N ASP A 50 -13.96 0.41 -13.21
CA ASP A 50 -13.70 -1.03 -13.20
C ASP A 50 -13.80 -1.60 -11.78
N ASN A 51 -13.29 -0.84 -10.79
CA ASN A 51 -13.36 -1.19 -9.38
C ASN A 51 -13.46 0.06 -8.50
N VAL A 52 -14.15 -0.08 -7.36
CA VAL A 52 -14.30 0.98 -6.35
C VAL A 52 -14.00 0.42 -4.97
N PRO A 53 -12.70 0.24 -4.60
CA PRO A 53 -12.32 -0.14 -3.26
C PRO A 53 -12.76 0.91 -2.24
N ALA A 54 -13.72 0.55 -1.39
CA ALA A 54 -14.27 1.42 -0.37
C ALA A 54 -13.80 0.98 1.02
N ASN A 55 -13.03 1.83 1.69
CA ASN A 55 -12.55 1.58 3.03
C ASN A 55 -13.55 2.07 4.09
N GLU A 56 -13.57 1.38 5.21
CA GLU A 56 -14.16 1.83 6.45
C GLU A 56 -13.36 3.00 7.04
N PHE A 57 -13.74 3.53 8.20
CA PHE A 57 -13.03 4.67 8.79
C PHE A 57 -11.78 4.26 9.55
N LEU A 58 -10.73 5.06 9.40
CA LEU A 58 -9.55 5.03 10.27
C LEU A 58 -9.71 6.13 11.32
N ASN A 59 -9.75 5.75 12.58
CA ASN A 59 -9.75 6.66 13.71
C ASN A 59 -8.32 6.98 14.16
N LEU A 60 -8.17 7.94 15.06
CA LEU A 60 -6.91 8.33 15.68
C LEU A 60 -7.07 8.35 17.19
N GLU A 61 -6.34 7.48 17.90
CA GLU A 61 -6.36 7.37 19.37
C GLU A 61 -7.81 7.27 19.92
N GLY A 62 -8.61 6.37 19.30
CA GLY A 62 -9.99 6.12 19.68
C GLY A 62 -11.01 7.18 19.25
N ASN A 63 -10.58 8.21 18.53
CA ASN A 63 -11.46 9.30 18.11
C ASN A 63 -11.47 9.46 16.59
N LYS A 64 -12.60 9.93 16.07
CA LYS A 64 -12.73 10.22 14.63
C LYS A 64 -11.73 11.30 14.22
N LEU A 65 -11.00 11.05 13.15
CA LEU A 65 -10.15 12.07 12.50
C LEU A 65 -10.98 13.31 12.13
N SER A 66 -10.46 14.49 12.43
CA SER A 66 -11.16 15.76 12.17
C SER A 66 -10.19 16.89 11.92
N THR A 67 -10.15 17.38 10.70
CA THR A 67 -9.34 18.53 10.31
C THR A 67 -9.81 19.80 11.01
N SER A 68 -11.12 20.01 11.15
CA SER A 68 -11.71 21.19 11.80
C SER A 68 -11.41 21.28 13.30
N LYS A 69 -11.15 20.12 13.95
CA LYS A 69 -10.76 20.04 15.37
C LYS A 69 -9.25 19.91 15.54
N ASN A 70 -8.48 19.97 14.46
CA ASN A 70 -7.04 19.70 14.46
C ASN A 70 -6.68 18.35 15.08
N TRP A 71 -7.57 17.34 14.94
CA TRP A 71 -7.35 15.98 15.42
C TRP A 71 -6.98 15.09 14.26
N ALA A 72 -5.72 15.15 13.86
CA ALA A 72 -5.15 14.42 12.74
C ALA A 72 -3.63 14.28 12.90
N VAL A 73 -3.03 13.31 12.23
CA VAL A 73 -1.59 13.28 11.99
C VAL A 73 -1.36 13.97 10.64
N TRP A 74 -0.75 15.14 10.69
CA TRP A 74 -0.41 15.89 9.48
C TRP A 74 0.85 15.33 8.84
N LEU A 75 0.74 14.87 7.60
CA LEU A 75 1.85 14.19 6.94
C LEU A 75 3.11 15.04 6.83
N HIS A 76 2.98 16.34 6.60
CA HIS A 76 4.13 17.25 6.51
C HIS A 76 4.83 17.40 7.87
N GLU A 77 4.11 17.40 9.00
CA GLU A 77 4.67 17.40 10.34
C GLU A 77 5.33 16.07 10.65
N TYR A 78 4.65 14.96 10.34
CA TYR A 78 5.21 13.63 10.50
C TYR A 78 6.57 13.47 9.77
N LEU A 79 6.68 13.93 8.53
CA LEU A 79 7.91 13.84 7.76
C LEU A 79 9.06 14.72 8.32
N GLN A 80 8.74 15.76 9.06
CA GLN A 80 9.72 16.58 9.77
C GLN A 80 10.16 15.92 11.08
N ASP A 81 9.22 15.38 11.85
CA ASP A 81 9.48 14.75 13.15
C ASP A 81 10.15 13.37 12.99
N PHE A 82 9.84 12.66 11.93
CA PHE A 82 10.35 11.31 11.63
C PHE A 82 10.99 11.26 10.23
N PRO A 83 12.16 11.92 10.03
CA PRO A 83 12.83 11.90 8.74
C PRO A 83 13.19 10.45 8.34
N GLU A 84 13.02 10.13 7.06
CA GLU A 84 13.30 8.80 6.48
C GLU A 84 12.44 7.64 7.04
N LYS A 85 11.31 7.96 7.72
CA LYS A 85 10.38 6.95 8.26
C LYS A 85 9.06 6.85 7.50
N GLN A 86 8.99 7.37 6.28
CA GLN A 86 7.80 7.29 5.43
C GLN A 86 7.34 5.86 5.19
N ASP A 87 8.27 4.93 4.98
CA ASP A 87 7.91 3.53 4.73
C ASP A 87 7.44 2.80 5.98
N SER A 88 7.93 3.18 7.17
CA SER A 88 7.38 2.68 8.44
C SER A 88 5.91 3.08 8.62
N LEU A 89 5.56 4.32 8.25
CA LEU A 89 4.17 4.78 8.29
C LEU A 89 3.32 4.06 7.24
N ARG A 90 3.80 3.92 6.02
CA ARG A 90 3.10 3.19 4.95
C ARG A 90 2.83 1.75 5.35
N TYR A 91 3.82 1.07 5.92
CA TYR A 91 3.67 -0.29 6.45
C TYR A 91 2.57 -0.35 7.52
N ALA A 92 2.63 0.52 8.54
CA ALA A 92 1.66 0.52 9.62
C ALA A 92 0.23 0.81 9.12
N LEU A 93 0.05 1.76 8.20
CA LEU A 93 -1.25 2.07 7.61
C LEU A 93 -1.78 0.93 6.76
N THR A 94 -0.94 0.25 5.99
CA THR A 94 -1.33 -0.92 5.18
C THR A 94 -1.70 -2.10 6.06
N ALA A 95 -0.88 -2.40 7.08
CA ALA A 95 -1.16 -3.50 8.02
C ALA A 95 -2.40 -3.25 8.90
N ASN A 96 -2.82 -2.00 9.05
CA ASN A 96 -4.00 -1.59 9.80
C ASN A 96 -5.10 -0.99 8.91
N ALA A 97 -5.09 -1.33 7.60
CA ALA A 97 -6.08 -0.79 6.67
C ALA A 97 -7.51 -1.18 7.12
N PRO A 98 -8.44 -0.21 7.15
CA PRO A 98 -9.82 -0.45 7.57
C PRO A 98 -10.66 -1.02 6.40
N GLU A 99 -10.37 -2.25 5.97
CA GLU A 99 -11.02 -2.86 4.81
C GLU A 99 -12.44 -3.35 5.12
N THR A 100 -12.64 -4.02 6.25
CA THR A 100 -13.91 -4.68 6.60
C THR A 100 -14.59 -4.09 7.82
N LYS A 101 -13.89 -3.29 8.60
CA LYS A 101 -14.37 -2.61 9.82
C LYS A 101 -13.57 -1.35 10.07
N ASP A 102 -14.13 -0.45 10.84
CA ASP A 102 -13.39 0.71 11.33
C ASP A 102 -12.18 0.26 12.16
N ASN A 103 -11.03 0.88 11.93
CA ASN A 103 -9.80 0.64 12.66
C ASN A 103 -9.32 1.93 13.34
N ASP A 104 -8.35 1.79 14.22
CA ASP A 104 -7.78 2.89 14.98
C ASP A 104 -6.26 2.96 14.78
N PHE A 105 -5.75 4.13 14.42
CA PHE A 105 -4.32 4.39 14.44
C PHE A 105 -3.94 4.89 15.83
N THR A 106 -3.00 4.20 16.47
CA THR A 106 -2.40 4.66 17.72
C THR A 106 -0.88 4.71 17.59
N TRP A 107 -0.25 5.69 18.23
CA TRP A 107 1.22 5.77 18.27
C TRP A 107 1.85 4.56 18.94
N LYS A 108 1.15 3.97 19.91
CA LYS A 108 1.58 2.74 20.59
C LYS A 108 1.61 1.56 19.62
N ASP A 109 0.57 1.38 18.81
CA ASP A 109 0.54 0.30 17.80
C ASP A 109 1.56 0.55 16.70
N PHE A 110 1.69 1.79 16.22
CA PHE A 110 2.73 2.17 15.27
C PHE A 110 4.13 1.81 15.77
N GLN A 111 4.47 2.17 17.01
CA GLN A 111 5.75 1.80 17.63
C GLN A 111 5.91 0.29 17.74
N ALA A 112 4.87 -0.42 18.18
CA ALA A 112 4.88 -1.87 18.34
C ALA A 112 5.12 -2.58 16.99
N ARG A 113 4.44 -2.18 15.92
CA ARG A 113 4.65 -2.74 14.58
C ARG A 113 6.04 -2.48 14.05
N ASN A 114 6.53 -1.24 14.19
CA ASN A 114 7.90 -0.92 13.78
C ASN A 114 8.94 -1.78 14.50
N ASN A 115 8.79 -1.96 15.81
CA ASN A 115 9.76 -2.68 16.61
C ASN A 115 9.64 -4.21 16.48
N ASN A 116 8.42 -4.75 16.53
CA ASN A 116 8.20 -6.19 16.59
C ASN A 116 8.14 -6.84 15.20
N GLU A 117 7.68 -6.12 14.18
CA GLU A 117 7.50 -6.66 12.84
C GLU A 117 8.67 -6.25 11.93
N LEU A 118 8.93 -4.96 11.77
CA LEU A 118 10.00 -4.49 10.88
C LEU A 118 11.38 -4.74 11.48
N ALA A 119 11.65 -4.33 12.73
CA ALA A 119 12.96 -4.48 13.33
C ALA A 119 13.22 -5.90 13.80
N ALA A 120 12.32 -6.50 14.61
CA ALA A 120 12.59 -7.79 15.24
C ALA A 120 12.44 -8.98 14.29
N ILE A 121 11.59 -8.91 13.27
CA ILE A 121 11.44 -10.00 12.30
C ILE A 121 12.31 -9.73 11.06
N PHE A 122 11.93 -8.72 10.27
CA PHE A 122 12.62 -8.46 9.00
C PHE A 122 14.05 -7.97 9.20
N GLY A 123 14.26 -6.99 10.08
CA GLY A 123 15.59 -6.45 10.38
C GLY A 123 16.53 -7.51 10.98
N ASN A 124 16.01 -8.37 11.86
CA ASN A 124 16.79 -9.47 12.42
C ASN A 124 17.18 -10.53 11.36
N PHE A 125 16.26 -10.85 10.43
CA PHE A 125 16.57 -11.72 9.30
C PHE A 125 17.75 -11.17 8.49
N ILE A 126 17.67 -9.93 8.05
CA ILE A 126 18.74 -9.26 7.29
C ILE A 126 20.05 -9.22 8.08
N ASN A 127 19.99 -8.82 9.35
CA ASN A 127 21.15 -8.77 10.22
C ASN A 127 21.86 -10.13 10.35
N ARG A 128 21.10 -11.21 10.54
CA ARG A 128 21.66 -12.56 10.61
C ARG A 128 22.33 -12.98 9.32
N VAL A 129 21.71 -12.73 8.17
CA VAL A 129 22.30 -13.04 6.87
C VAL A 129 23.62 -12.29 6.69
N VAL A 130 23.64 -10.98 6.94
CA VAL A 130 24.84 -10.13 6.81
C VAL A 130 25.93 -10.56 7.77
N VAL A 131 25.61 -10.80 9.06
CA VAL A 131 26.58 -11.23 10.07
C VAL A 131 27.20 -12.58 9.72
N LEU A 132 26.41 -13.55 9.28
CA LEU A 132 26.91 -14.86 8.90
C LEU A 132 27.79 -14.80 7.63
N THR A 133 27.37 -14.00 6.64
CA THR A 133 28.16 -13.79 5.42
C THR A 133 29.51 -13.14 5.73
N ASN A 134 29.53 -12.11 6.57
CA ASN A 134 30.77 -11.50 7.00
C ASN A 134 31.66 -12.48 7.78
N LYS A 135 31.05 -13.25 8.69
CA LYS A 135 31.80 -14.15 9.57
C LYS A 135 32.45 -15.35 8.86
N TYR A 136 31.73 -15.92 7.90
CA TYR A 136 32.15 -17.18 7.27
C TYR A 136 32.66 -17.03 5.84
N TYR A 137 32.39 -15.88 5.20
CA TYR A 137 32.70 -15.64 3.79
C TYR A 137 33.33 -14.27 3.53
N ASP A 138 33.91 -13.63 4.57
CA ASP A 138 34.55 -12.31 4.47
C ASP A 138 33.69 -11.23 3.75
N GLY A 139 32.37 -11.28 3.93
CA GLY A 139 31.42 -10.34 3.30
C GLY A 139 31.11 -10.63 1.82
N ILE A 140 31.63 -11.71 1.27
CA ILE A 140 31.41 -12.12 -0.12
C ILE A 140 30.29 -13.18 -0.14
N VAL A 141 29.25 -12.98 -0.93
CA VAL A 141 28.23 -14.00 -1.14
C VAL A 141 28.85 -15.19 -1.88
N PRO A 142 28.83 -16.40 -1.30
CA PRO A 142 29.46 -17.56 -1.95
C PRO A 142 28.72 -17.94 -3.23
N ALA A 143 29.42 -18.53 -4.18
CA ALA A 143 28.79 -19.12 -5.34
C ALA A 143 27.87 -20.28 -4.90
N PRO A 144 26.67 -20.43 -5.49
CA PRO A 144 25.80 -21.53 -5.16
C PRO A 144 26.46 -22.89 -5.58
N ASN A 145 26.24 -23.90 -4.76
CA ASN A 145 26.49 -25.28 -5.13
C ASN A 145 25.33 -25.84 -5.97
N GLU A 146 25.34 -27.15 -6.21
CA GLU A 146 24.18 -27.82 -6.79
C GLU A 146 22.95 -27.62 -5.90
N PHE A 147 21.87 -27.17 -6.50
CA PHE A 147 20.60 -26.97 -5.77
C PHE A 147 19.95 -28.30 -5.45
N THR A 148 19.43 -28.39 -4.25
CA THR A 148 18.55 -29.50 -3.87
C THR A 148 17.13 -29.22 -4.36
N GLU A 149 16.26 -30.24 -4.33
CA GLU A 149 14.84 -30.08 -4.66
C GLU A 149 14.15 -28.98 -3.80
N VAL A 150 14.54 -28.86 -2.52
CA VAL A 150 14.02 -27.84 -1.61
C VAL A 150 14.46 -26.43 -2.04
N ASP A 151 15.70 -26.29 -2.51
CA ASP A 151 16.22 -25.00 -2.99
C ASP A 151 15.49 -24.56 -4.26
N GLU A 152 15.31 -25.49 -5.21
CA GLU A 152 14.60 -25.23 -6.46
C GLU A 152 13.14 -24.83 -6.21
N GLN A 153 12.44 -25.55 -5.32
CA GLN A 153 11.07 -25.22 -4.92
C GLN A 153 11.01 -23.82 -4.27
N THR A 154 11.91 -23.54 -3.33
CA THR A 154 11.95 -22.22 -2.66
C THR A 154 12.18 -21.08 -3.64
N LEU A 155 13.10 -21.26 -4.59
CA LEU A 155 13.36 -20.26 -5.63
C LEU A 155 12.18 -20.07 -6.58
N ALA A 156 11.46 -21.16 -6.91
CA ALA A 156 10.26 -21.10 -7.73
C ALA A 156 9.14 -20.34 -7.01
N GLU A 157 8.90 -20.60 -5.73
CA GLU A 157 7.93 -19.90 -4.90
C GLU A 157 8.27 -18.40 -4.79
N LEU A 158 9.52 -18.06 -4.50
CA LEU A 158 9.99 -16.67 -4.42
C LEU A 158 9.77 -15.90 -5.73
N LYS A 159 9.97 -16.56 -6.88
CA LYS A 159 9.70 -15.95 -8.20
C LYS A 159 8.20 -15.75 -8.46
N ALA A 160 7.35 -16.61 -7.91
CA ALA A 160 5.89 -16.51 -8.08
C ALA A 160 5.25 -15.44 -7.17
N TYR A 161 5.80 -15.19 -5.98
CA TYR A 161 5.22 -14.27 -5.00
C TYR A 161 4.91 -12.85 -5.52
N PRO A 162 5.76 -12.18 -6.31
CA PRO A 162 5.43 -10.83 -6.79
C PRO A 162 4.11 -10.78 -7.56
N ALA A 163 3.85 -11.74 -8.43
CA ALA A 163 2.60 -11.80 -9.20
C ALA A 163 1.39 -12.13 -8.31
N VAL A 164 1.55 -13.04 -7.35
CA VAL A 164 0.48 -13.41 -6.41
C VAL A 164 0.11 -12.24 -5.50
N ILE A 165 1.13 -11.54 -4.97
CA ILE A 165 0.92 -10.39 -4.10
C ILE A 165 0.29 -9.23 -4.88
N SER A 166 0.80 -8.92 -6.07
CA SER A 166 0.24 -7.88 -6.95
C SER A 166 -1.24 -8.14 -7.23
N SER A 167 -1.58 -9.36 -7.66
CA SER A 167 -2.98 -9.74 -7.89
C SER A 167 -3.86 -9.62 -6.64
N SER A 168 -3.30 -9.84 -5.44
CA SER A 168 -4.05 -9.70 -4.19
C SER A 168 -4.27 -8.23 -3.78
N ILE A 169 -3.33 -7.35 -4.12
CA ILE A 169 -3.43 -5.90 -3.84
C ILE A 169 -4.38 -5.21 -4.83
N GLU A 170 -4.47 -5.71 -6.06
CA GLU A 170 -5.25 -5.11 -7.16
C GLU A 170 -6.74 -5.53 -7.19
N ARG A 171 -7.19 -6.36 -6.24
CA ARG A 171 -8.58 -6.88 -6.17
C ARG A 171 -9.58 -5.91 -5.56
#